data_b73dd200f579b8807a6d1724d2ab06c1
#
_entry.id   b73dd200f579b8807a6d1724d2ab06c1
#
_cell.length_a   1.000
_cell.length_b   1.000
_cell.length_c   1.000
_cell.angle_alpha   90.00
_cell.angle_beta   90.00
_cell.angle_gamma   90.00
#
_symmetry.space_group_name_H-M   'P 1'
#
loop_
_entity.id
_entity.type
_entity.pdbx_description
1 polymer ?
#
loop_
_entity_poly.entity_id
_entity_poly.type
_entity_poly.pdbx_seq_one_letter_code
_entity_poly.pdbx_strand_id
1 'polypeptide(L)'
;MVVLYVLDVQEFLPIVETARKMPECTITKSDKGYYKIVSPTEIVLNRKAMNMKPAVWYGLFTGGMNGEIAEFGREEVRVIGTNKPL
;
A
#
# COMPACT_ATOMS: atom_id res chain seq x y z
N MET A 1 -4.20 -6.77 -11.22
CA MET A 1 -4.78 -5.97 -10.14
C MET A 1 -3.97 -6.16 -8.87
N VAL A 2 -3.72 -5.09 -8.16
CA VAL A 2 -2.97 -5.09 -6.91
C VAL A 2 -3.88 -4.66 -5.77
N VAL A 3 -3.83 -5.38 -4.65
CA VAL A 3 -4.59 -5.02 -3.45
C VAL A 3 -3.62 -4.90 -2.28
N LEU A 4 -3.70 -3.79 -1.57
CA LEU A 4 -2.94 -3.56 -0.35
C LEU A 4 -3.90 -3.29 0.80
N TYR A 5 -3.75 -4.04 1.88
CA TYR A 5 -4.53 -3.84 3.10
C TYR A 5 -3.69 -3.06 4.10
N VAL A 6 -4.20 -1.92 4.51
CA VAL A 6 -3.50 -0.99 5.42
C VAL A 6 -4.32 -0.87 6.70
N LEU A 7 -3.67 -1.14 7.82
CA LEU A 7 -4.33 -1.02 9.13
C LEU A 7 -4.76 0.42 9.37
N ASP A 8 -5.94 0.60 9.94
CA ASP A 8 -6.50 1.92 10.28
C ASP A 8 -5.87 2.40 11.59
N VAL A 9 -4.58 2.72 11.53
CA VAL A 9 -3.83 3.30 12.63
C VAL A 9 -3.13 4.55 12.13
N GLN A 10 -2.87 5.49 13.04
CA GLN A 10 -2.35 6.81 12.68
C GLN A 10 -1.03 6.71 11.91
N GLU A 11 -0.18 5.77 12.25
CA GLU A 11 1.14 5.57 11.63
C GLU A 11 1.04 5.23 10.13
N PHE A 12 -0.05 4.62 9.70
CA PHE A 12 -0.25 4.19 8.31
C PHE A 12 -1.16 5.11 7.50
N LEU A 13 -1.75 6.15 8.12
CA LEU A 13 -2.60 7.08 7.39
C LEU A 13 -1.90 7.76 6.20
N PRO A 14 -0.60 8.09 6.25
CA PRO A 14 0.08 8.65 5.08
C PRO A 14 0.00 7.77 3.84
N ILE A 15 -0.05 6.44 3.99
CA ILE A 15 -0.20 5.51 2.88
C ILE A 15 -1.57 5.71 2.21
N VAL A 16 -2.63 5.81 3.01
CA VAL A 16 -3.98 6.02 2.52
C VAL A 16 -4.10 7.38 1.82
N GLU A 17 -3.52 8.42 2.40
CA GLU A 17 -3.55 9.76 1.81
C GLU A 17 -2.80 9.82 0.48
N THR A 18 -1.66 9.14 0.40
CA THR A 18 -0.90 9.04 -0.84
C THR A 18 -1.70 8.32 -1.92
N ALA A 19 -2.35 7.21 -1.56
CA ALA A 19 -3.16 6.44 -2.50
C ALA A 19 -4.36 7.23 -3.00
N ARG A 20 -4.95 8.09 -2.18
CA ARG A 20 -6.06 8.96 -2.59
C ARG A 20 -5.68 9.94 -3.69
N LYS A 21 -4.40 10.28 -3.79
CA LYS A 21 -3.89 11.17 -4.84
C LYS A 21 -3.59 10.45 -6.14
N MET A 22 -3.64 9.12 -6.14
CA MET A 22 -3.41 8.29 -7.33
C MET A 22 -4.75 8.01 -8.01
N PRO A 23 -4.99 8.55 -9.22
CA PRO A 23 -6.30 8.42 -9.86
C PRO A 23 -6.70 6.99 -10.18
N GLU A 24 -5.73 6.09 -10.36
CA GLU A 24 -6.00 4.68 -10.65
C GLU A 24 -6.33 3.85 -9.41
N CYS A 25 -6.11 4.39 -8.20
CA CYS A 25 -6.36 3.67 -6.96
C CYS A 25 -7.78 3.89 -6.45
N THR A 26 -8.40 2.80 -6.00
CA THR A 26 -9.69 2.84 -5.31
C THR A 26 -9.45 2.47 -3.85
N ILE A 27 -9.98 3.27 -2.95
CA ILE A 27 -9.80 3.08 -1.50
C ILE A 27 -11.14 2.81 -0.86
N THR A 28 -11.23 1.70 -0.14
CA THR A 28 -12.43 1.31 0.61
C THR A 28 -12.05 1.14 2.07
N LYS A 29 -12.78 1.78 2.97
CA LYS A 29 -12.60 1.59 4.40
C LYS A 29 -13.45 0.41 4.86
N SER A 30 -12.81 -0.55 5.53
CA SER A 30 -13.51 -1.66 6.16
C SER A 30 -13.92 -1.29 7.58
N ASP A 31 -15.05 -1.80 8.04
CA ASP A 31 -15.48 -1.69 9.44
C ASP A 31 -14.68 -2.61 10.37
N LYS A 32 -13.77 -3.42 9.82
CA LYS A 32 -12.91 -4.33 10.58
C LYS A 32 -11.56 -3.72 10.97
N GLY A 33 -11.37 -2.42 10.75
CA GLY A 33 -10.17 -1.70 11.19
C GLY A 33 -9.04 -1.66 10.18
N TYR A 34 -9.34 -1.72 8.90
CA TYR A 34 -8.33 -1.55 7.85
C TYR A 34 -8.91 -0.84 6.62
N TYR A 35 -8.01 -0.33 5.77
CA TYR A 35 -8.35 0.20 4.45
C TYR A 35 -7.89 -0.79 3.39
N LYS A 36 -8.68 -0.90 2.33
CA LYS A 36 -8.35 -1.69 1.15
C LYS A 36 -8.02 -0.74 0.01
N ILE A 37 -6.79 -0.81 -0.50
CA ILE A 37 -6.33 0.00 -1.62
C ILE A 37 -6.18 -0.93 -2.84
N VAL A 38 -6.88 -0.62 -3.91
CA VAL A 38 -6.87 -1.42 -5.14
C VAL A 38 -6.35 -0.59 -6.29
N SER A 39 -5.40 -1.13 -7.04
CA SER A 39 -4.89 -0.54 -8.27
C SER A 39 -4.98 -1.58 -9.40
N PRO A 40 -5.36 -1.17 -10.62
CA PRO A 40 -5.39 -2.10 -11.75
C PRO A 40 -4.00 -2.53 -12.22
N THR A 41 -2.96 -1.77 -11.93
CA THR A 41 -1.61 -1.99 -12.42
C THR A 41 -0.59 -2.20 -11.32
N GLU A 42 -0.26 -1.15 -10.58
CA GLU A 42 0.77 -1.19 -9.54
C GLU A 42 0.51 -0.16 -8.46
N ILE A 43 1.14 -0.36 -7.30
CA ILE A 43 1.16 0.62 -6.22
C ILE A 43 2.62 0.93 -5.93
N VAL A 44 3.01 2.20 -6.07
CA VAL A 44 4.36 2.68 -5.77
C VAL A 44 4.27 3.66 -4.60
N LEU A 45 5.02 3.39 -3.55
CA LEU A 45 5.04 4.21 -2.36
C LEU A 45 6.46 4.69 -2.10
N ASN A 46 6.60 5.94 -1.69
CA ASN A 46 7.90 6.53 -1.33
C ASN A 46 7.87 6.98 0.13
N ARG A 47 8.78 6.43 0.93
CA ARG A 47 8.82 6.68 2.36
C ARG A 47 9.03 8.16 2.69
N LYS A 48 9.95 8.82 2.00
CA LYS A 48 10.25 10.24 2.27
C LYS A 48 9.09 11.14 1.89
N ALA A 49 8.43 10.84 0.77
CA ALA A 49 7.27 11.62 0.33
C ALA A 49 6.11 11.52 1.32
N MET A 50 5.99 10.38 2.02
CA MET A 50 4.98 10.16 3.04
C MET A 50 5.46 10.58 4.43
N ASN A 51 6.70 10.98 4.57
CA ASN A 51 7.30 11.36 5.85
C ASN A 51 7.17 10.25 6.91
N MET A 52 7.32 8.99 6.50
CA MET A 52 7.22 7.84 7.39
C MET A 52 8.56 7.51 8.03
N LYS A 53 8.51 7.12 9.30
CA LYS A 53 9.70 6.63 10.01
C LYS A 53 10.08 5.23 9.50
N PRO A 54 11.38 4.87 9.46
CA PRO A 54 11.80 3.56 8.96
C PRO A 54 11.12 2.37 9.63
N ALA A 55 10.93 2.42 10.95
CA ALA A 55 10.27 1.33 11.68
C ALA A 55 8.83 1.11 11.21
N VAL A 56 8.10 2.20 10.94
CA VAL A 56 6.74 2.14 10.44
C VAL A 56 6.73 1.66 8.99
N TRP A 57 7.67 2.14 8.19
CA TRP A 57 7.80 1.77 6.78
C TRP A 57 7.96 0.26 6.60
N TYR A 58 8.84 -0.37 7.39
CA TYR A 58 9.07 -1.81 7.28
C TYR A 58 7.89 -2.65 7.77
N GLY A 59 6.91 -2.04 8.44
CA GLY A 59 5.68 -2.70 8.87
C GLY A 59 4.49 -2.52 7.93
N LEU A 60 4.68 -1.85 6.78
CA LEU A 60 3.54 -1.47 5.92
C LEU A 60 2.73 -2.65 5.35
N PHE A 61 3.33 -3.82 5.22
CA PHE A 61 2.62 -5.01 4.72
C PHE A 61 1.99 -5.86 5.82
N THR A 62 1.99 -5.39 7.06
CA THR A 62 1.41 -6.13 8.20
C THR A 62 -0.06 -6.47 7.98
N GLY A 63 -0.82 -5.60 7.30
CA GLY A 63 -2.23 -5.83 6.99
C GLY A 63 -2.46 -6.84 5.86
N GLY A 64 -1.42 -7.19 5.14
CA GLY A 64 -1.51 -8.12 4.00
C GLY A 64 -1.62 -7.42 2.66
N MET A 65 -1.46 -8.19 1.60
CA MET A 65 -1.57 -7.70 0.24
C MET A 65 -1.89 -8.84 -0.72
N ASN A 66 -2.42 -8.48 -1.89
CA ASN A 66 -2.56 -9.38 -3.02
C ASN A 66 -1.84 -8.76 -4.21
N GLY A 67 -0.71 -9.33 -4.57
CA GLY A 67 0.18 -8.83 -5.60
C GLY A 67 1.57 -9.38 -5.39
N GLU A 68 2.52 -8.85 -6.13
CA GLU A 68 3.92 -9.24 -6.04
C GLU A 68 4.78 -8.04 -5.71
N ILE A 69 5.67 -8.18 -4.73
CA ILE A 69 6.62 -7.14 -4.38
C ILE A 69 7.74 -7.14 -5.43
N ALA A 70 7.73 -6.14 -6.31
CA ALA A 70 8.77 -5.98 -7.32
C ALA A 70 10.02 -5.32 -6.74
N GLU A 71 9.83 -4.43 -5.78
CA GLU A 71 10.93 -3.72 -5.13
C GLU A 71 10.50 -3.32 -3.71
N PHE A 72 11.39 -3.52 -2.75
CA PHE A 72 11.18 -3.07 -1.38
C PHE A 72 12.52 -2.56 -0.84
N GLY A 73 12.74 -1.26 -0.98
CA GLY A 73 13.94 -0.61 -0.49
C GLY A 73 13.68 0.24 0.75
N ARG A 74 14.70 0.97 1.17
CA ARG A 74 14.59 1.87 2.32
C ARG A 74 13.67 3.05 2.08
N GLU A 75 13.49 3.45 0.83
CA GLU A 75 12.77 4.67 0.48
C GLU A 75 11.60 4.41 -0.45
N GLU A 76 11.58 3.30 -1.18
CA GLU A 76 10.57 3.03 -2.17
C GLU A 76 10.15 1.57 -2.13
N VAL A 77 8.85 1.35 -2.29
CA VAL A 77 8.27 0.02 -2.48
C VAL A 77 7.40 0.05 -3.73
N ARG A 78 7.46 -1.03 -4.49
CA ARG A 78 6.66 -1.21 -5.68
C ARG A 78 5.99 -2.58 -5.62
N VAL A 79 4.68 -2.57 -5.67
CA VAL A 79 3.86 -3.78 -5.70
C VAL A 79 3.16 -3.83 -7.04
N ILE A 80 3.30 -4.93 -7.75
CA ILE A 80 2.71 -5.14 -9.07
C ILE A 80 1.68 -6.25 -9.01
N GLY A 81 0.77 -6.25 -9.98
CA GLY A 81 -0.18 -7.34 -10.14
C GLY A 81 0.53 -8.58 -10.68
N THR A 82 0.08 -9.75 -10.23
CA THR A 82 0.56 -11.01 -10.80
C THR A 82 -0.32 -11.37 -11.99
N ASN A 83 0.31 -11.80 -13.07
CA ASN A 83 -0.39 -12.33 -14.25
C ASN A 83 -0.50 -13.84 -14.20
N LYS A 84 -0.16 -14.43 -13.06
CA LYS A 84 -0.23 -15.87 -12.90
C LYS A 84 -1.67 -16.27 -12.62
N PRO A 85 -2.24 -17.21 -13.36
CA PRO A 85 -3.54 -17.75 -13.02
C PRO A 85 -3.45 -18.48 -11.68
N LEU A 86 -4.45 -18.27 -10.88
CA LEU A 86 -4.55 -18.95 -9.58
C LEU A 86 -5.00 -20.39 -9.74
#